data_41b7c0e976891742a6cd58828bb7b382
#
_entry.id   41b7c0e976891742a6cd58828bb7b382
#
_cell.length_a   1.000
_cell.length_b   1.000
_cell.length_c   1.000
_cell.angle_alpha   90.00
_cell.angle_beta   90.00
_cell.angle_gamma   90.00
#
_symmetry.space_group_name_H-M   'P 1'
#
loop_
_entity.id
_entity.type
_entity.pdbx_description
1 polymer ?
#
loop_
_entity_poly.entity_id
_entity_poly.type
_entity_poly.pdbx_seq_one_letter_code
_entity_poly.pdbx_strand_id
1 'polypeptide(L)'
;KYSRNRIESGDTQEAWYPRLHSFAVGLEGSPDLIAAQKAADHIGSIHHEVHFTVQEGLDAVRDVIYHLETYDVTTVRASTPMYLLARVIKSMGIKMVLSGEGADELFGGYLYFHKAPNAREFHEENVRKLNKLHLYDCLRANKSLMSWGIEGRVPFLDKEFMDVAMRINPKDKMVTAHEPKIEKWVLRKAFEDLLPESITWRQKEQFSDGVGYSWIDSLKEVANQEVTDEMMTNAKFRFPLNTPQ
;
A
#
# COMPACT_ATOMS: atom_id res chain seq x y z
N LYS A 1 -9.30 -16.44 8.36
CA LYS A 1 -9.76 -17.85 8.46
C LYS A 1 -9.39 -18.47 9.79
N TYR A 2 -8.10 -18.45 10.21
CA TYR A 2 -7.64 -19.06 11.45
C TYR A 2 -8.36 -18.48 12.70
N SER A 3 -8.39 -17.16 12.82
CA SER A 3 -9.05 -16.48 13.93
C SER A 3 -10.56 -16.74 13.96
N ARG A 4 -11.21 -16.80 12.80
CA ARG A 4 -12.63 -17.10 12.68
C ARG A 4 -12.95 -18.52 13.14
N ASN A 5 -12.19 -19.51 12.66
CA ASN A 5 -12.38 -20.91 13.07
C ASN A 5 -12.23 -21.09 14.59
N ARG A 6 -11.33 -20.33 15.20
CA ARG A 6 -11.09 -20.38 16.63
C ARG A 6 -12.22 -19.75 17.44
N ILE A 7 -12.79 -18.66 16.95
CA ILE A 7 -13.99 -18.04 17.55
C ILE A 7 -15.20 -18.97 17.42
N GLU A 8 -15.40 -19.61 16.28
CA GLU A 8 -16.49 -20.52 16.01
C GLU A 8 -16.38 -21.83 16.81
N SER A 9 -15.17 -22.27 17.17
CA SER A 9 -14.93 -23.45 17.99
C SER A 9 -15.21 -23.25 19.50
N GLY A 10 -15.52 -22.02 19.91
CA GLY A 10 -15.80 -21.72 21.33
C GLY A 10 -14.58 -21.81 22.26
N ASP A 11 -13.36 -21.87 21.69
CA ASP A 11 -12.11 -21.87 22.42
C ASP A 11 -11.82 -20.47 23.01
N THR A 12 -12.51 -20.19 24.11
CA THR A 12 -12.45 -18.89 24.79
C THR A 12 -11.49 -18.87 25.98
N GLN A 13 -10.73 -19.94 26.19
CA GLN A 13 -10.13 -20.18 27.49
C GLN A 13 -9.03 -19.23 27.94
N GLU A 14 -8.42 -18.42 27.10
CA GLU A 14 -7.34 -17.53 27.63
C GLU A 14 -7.04 -16.29 26.80
N ALA A 15 -7.81 -15.95 25.80
CA ALA A 15 -7.48 -14.79 24.99
C ALA A 15 -8.68 -13.87 24.79
N TRP A 16 -8.44 -12.61 25.04
CA TRP A 16 -9.30 -11.55 24.55
C TRP A 16 -9.24 -11.58 23.00
N TYR A 17 -10.36 -11.95 22.37
CA TYR A 17 -10.51 -11.95 20.91
C TYR A 17 -11.26 -10.70 20.49
N PRO A 18 -10.55 -9.63 20.14
CA PRO A 18 -11.22 -8.49 19.54
C PRO A 18 -11.79 -8.90 18.18
N ARG A 19 -12.97 -8.39 17.87
CA ARG A 19 -13.50 -8.51 16.52
C ARG A 19 -12.48 -7.92 15.55
N LEU A 20 -12.30 -8.57 14.39
CA LEU A 20 -11.41 -8.07 13.35
C LEU A 20 -11.99 -6.78 12.75
N HIS A 21 -11.24 -5.71 12.82
CA HIS A 21 -11.55 -4.46 12.13
C HIS A 21 -10.72 -4.37 10.85
N SER A 22 -11.31 -3.87 9.78
CA SER A 22 -10.61 -3.54 8.53
C SER A 22 -10.89 -2.10 8.15
N PHE A 23 -9.93 -1.49 7.48
CA PHE A 23 -9.96 -0.07 7.14
C PHE A 23 -9.62 0.12 5.67
N ALA A 24 -10.34 1.00 5.02
CA ALA A 24 -10.02 1.48 3.69
C ALA A 24 -10.18 2.99 3.62
N VAL A 25 -9.43 3.66 2.77
CA VAL A 25 -9.48 5.09 2.56
C VAL A 25 -9.54 5.41 1.08
N GLY A 26 -10.34 6.40 0.71
CA GLY A 26 -10.43 6.85 -0.66
C GLY A 26 -11.35 8.05 -0.83
N LEU A 27 -11.34 8.62 -2.02
CA LEU A 27 -12.37 9.54 -2.47
C LEU A 27 -13.66 8.75 -2.70
N GLU A 28 -14.79 9.42 -2.65
CA GLU A 28 -16.08 8.80 -2.92
C GLU A 28 -16.08 8.06 -4.27
N GLY A 29 -16.55 6.81 -4.26
CA GLY A 29 -16.62 5.96 -5.46
C GLY A 29 -15.28 5.37 -5.92
N SER A 30 -14.22 5.46 -5.13
CA SER A 30 -12.91 4.92 -5.50
C SER A 30 -12.95 3.38 -5.68
N PRO A 31 -12.19 2.82 -6.64
CA PRO A 31 -12.20 1.40 -6.92
C PRO A 31 -11.69 0.55 -5.75
N ASP A 32 -10.79 1.08 -4.95
CA ASP A 32 -10.25 0.36 -3.79
C ASP A 32 -11.26 0.26 -2.64
N LEU A 33 -12.10 1.27 -2.42
CA LEU A 33 -13.18 1.20 -1.42
C LEU A 33 -14.18 0.10 -1.78
N ILE A 34 -14.60 0.04 -3.05
CA ILE A 34 -15.52 -1.00 -3.54
C ILE A 34 -14.93 -2.42 -3.36
N ALA A 35 -13.64 -2.58 -3.66
CA ALA A 35 -12.97 -3.86 -3.50
C ALA A 35 -12.75 -4.22 -2.02
N ALA A 36 -12.42 -3.25 -1.20
CA ALA A 36 -12.22 -3.43 0.23
C ALA A 36 -13.51 -3.88 0.95
N GLN A 37 -14.66 -3.28 0.60
CA GLN A 37 -15.97 -3.68 1.14
C GLN A 37 -16.28 -5.15 0.80
N LYS A 38 -16.10 -5.57 -0.46
CA LYS A 38 -16.32 -6.97 -0.86
C LYS A 38 -15.40 -7.95 -0.12
N ALA A 39 -14.13 -7.58 0.07
CA ALA A 39 -13.21 -8.39 0.83
C ALA A 39 -13.61 -8.46 2.32
N ALA A 40 -13.99 -7.33 2.91
CA ALA A 40 -14.42 -7.24 4.30
C ALA A 40 -15.67 -8.07 4.58
N ASP A 41 -16.67 -8.02 3.71
CA ASP A 41 -17.89 -8.84 3.80
C ASP A 41 -17.55 -10.33 3.76
N HIS A 42 -16.65 -10.73 2.87
CA HIS A 42 -16.23 -12.13 2.75
C HIS A 42 -15.49 -12.65 3.99
N ILE A 43 -14.55 -11.85 4.53
CA ILE A 43 -13.80 -12.28 5.73
C ILE A 43 -14.56 -12.06 7.02
N GLY A 44 -15.67 -11.33 7.00
CA GLY A 44 -16.51 -11.04 8.15
C GLY A 44 -15.88 -10.05 9.14
N SER A 45 -15.14 -9.05 8.63
CA SER A 45 -14.57 -7.99 9.46
C SER A 45 -15.58 -6.85 9.69
N ILE A 46 -15.38 -6.08 10.76
CA ILE A 46 -16.05 -4.80 10.94
C ILE A 46 -15.31 -3.81 10.06
N HIS A 47 -15.92 -3.46 8.92
CA HIS A 47 -15.30 -2.56 7.95
C HIS A 47 -15.54 -1.10 8.26
N HIS A 48 -14.49 -0.31 8.11
CA HIS A 48 -14.51 1.14 8.26
C HIS A 48 -14.01 1.77 6.97
N GLU A 49 -14.92 2.36 6.25
CA GLU A 49 -14.64 3.12 5.05
C GLU A 49 -14.42 4.58 5.43
N VAL A 50 -13.25 5.11 5.09
CA VAL A 50 -12.86 6.49 5.39
C VAL A 50 -12.81 7.28 4.10
N HIS A 51 -13.72 8.22 3.99
CA HIS A 51 -13.72 9.17 2.88
C HIS A 51 -12.92 10.42 3.24
N PHE A 52 -12.21 10.96 2.28
CA PHE A 52 -11.60 12.27 2.38
C PHE A 52 -11.91 13.06 1.11
N THR A 53 -11.93 14.37 1.21
CA THR A 53 -12.06 15.28 0.08
C THR A 53 -10.68 15.68 -0.45
N VAL A 54 -10.63 16.10 -1.71
CA VAL A 54 -9.39 16.65 -2.29
C VAL A 54 -8.83 17.78 -1.42
N GLN A 55 -9.69 18.65 -0.91
CA GLN A 55 -9.27 19.76 -0.05
C GLN A 55 -8.64 19.28 1.25
N GLU A 56 -9.24 18.32 1.94
CA GLU A 56 -8.64 17.72 3.15
C GLU A 56 -7.27 17.08 2.85
N GLY A 57 -7.13 16.46 1.68
CA GLY A 57 -5.84 15.94 1.23
C GLY A 57 -4.81 17.05 1.04
N LEU A 58 -5.16 18.12 0.34
CA LEU A 58 -4.29 19.28 0.11
C LEU A 58 -3.88 19.97 1.41
N ASP A 59 -4.82 20.17 2.33
CA ASP A 59 -4.57 20.76 3.63
C ASP A 59 -3.57 19.93 4.47
N ALA A 60 -3.62 18.62 4.33
CA ALA A 60 -2.72 17.70 5.06
C ALA A 60 -1.31 17.60 4.48
N VAL A 61 -1.05 18.03 3.23
CA VAL A 61 0.24 17.79 2.53
C VAL A 61 1.44 18.32 3.33
N ARG A 62 1.35 19.48 3.95
CA ARG A 62 2.45 20.07 4.73
C ARG A 62 2.79 19.23 5.97
N ASP A 63 1.77 18.78 6.69
CA ASP A 63 1.94 17.90 7.85
C ASP A 63 2.51 16.55 7.44
N VAL A 64 2.04 16.02 6.31
CA VAL A 64 2.55 14.76 5.73
C VAL A 64 4.04 14.90 5.41
N ILE A 65 4.46 15.95 4.71
CA ILE A 65 5.89 16.20 4.40
C ILE A 65 6.71 16.33 5.69
N TYR A 66 6.20 17.04 6.69
CA TYR A 66 6.85 17.20 7.99
C TYR A 66 7.12 15.84 8.66
N HIS A 67 6.11 14.97 8.72
CA HIS A 67 6.24 13.66 9.33
C HIS A 67 7.05 12.66 8.51
N LEU A 68 6.96 12.73 7.18
CA LEU A 68 7.72 11.85 6.28
C LEU A 68 9.21 12.18 6.25
N GLU A 69 9.58 13.45 6.47
CA GLU A 69 10.94 13.96 6.32
C GLU A 69 11.53 13.71 4.92
N THR A 70 10.67 13.70 3.91
CA THR A 70 11.01 13.57 2.50
C THR A 70 10.05 14.38 1.63
N TYR A 71 10.49 14.76 0.45
CA TYR A 71 9.71 15.45 -0.56
C TYR A 71 9.60 14.65 -1.87
N ASP A 72 9.87 13.34 -1.83
CA ASP A 72 9.60 12.46 -2.96
C ASP A 72 8.11 12.49 -3.32
N VAL A 73 7.81 12.85 -4.58
CA VAL A 73 6.43 13.10 -5.03
C VAL A 73 5.53 11.88 -4.83
N THR A 74 6.00 10.70 -5.17
CA THR A 74 5.21 9.47 -5.04
C THR A 74 4.97 9.12 -3.58
N THR A 75 5.98 9.30 -2.74
CA THR A 75 5.87 9.06 -1.31
C THR A 75 4.86 10.02 -0.68
N VAL A 76 4.93 11.33 -0.96
CA VAL A 76 4.00 12.33 -0.40
C VAL A 76 2.56 12.07 -0.83
N ARG A 77 2.31 11.91 -2.13
CA ARG A 77 0.94 11.73 -2.64
C ARG A 77 0.26 10.46 -2.13
N ALA A 78 1.03 9.37 -1.96
CA ALA A 78 0.50 8.12 -1.44
C ALA A 78 0.41 8.10 0.09
N SER A 79 1.24 8.86 0.79
CA SER A 79 1.18 8.98 2.25
C SER A 79 -0.01 9.79 2.74
N THR A 80 -0.45 10.78 1.98
CA THR A 80 -1.55 11.67 2.40
C THR A 80 -2.82 10.91 2.77
N PRO A 81 -3.38 10.03 1.95
CA PRO A 81 -4.54 9.22 2.36
C PRO A 81 -4.22 8.28 3.52
N MET A 82 -3.01 7.71 3.60
CA MET A 82 -2.60 6.86 4.73
C MET A 82 -2.54 7.66 6.05
N TYR A 83 -2.05 8.88 6.02
CA TYR A 83 -2.00 9.79 7.17
C TYR A 83 -3.40 10.11 7.68
N LEU A 84 -4.34 10.42 6.77
CA LEU A 84 -5.73 10.69 7.12
C LEU A 84 -6.43 9.45 7.68
N LEU A 85 -6.19 8.29 7.09
CA LEU A 85 -6.67 7.00 7.60
C LEU A 85 -6.16 6.72 9.01
N ALA A 86 -4.87 6.91 9.24
CA ALA A 86 -4.23 6.69 10.53
C ALA A 86 -4.85 7.55 11.65
N ARG A 87 -5.22 8.79 11.34
CA ARG A 87 -5.95 9.68 12.25
C ARG A 87 -7.25 9.05 12.74
N VAL A 88 -8.04 8.48 11.83
CA VAL A 88 -9.31 7.81 12.16
C VAL A 88 -9.06 6.55 12.98
N ILE A 89 -8.12 5.70 12.57
CA ILE A 89 -7.75 4.49 13.30
C ILE A 89 -7.35 4.83 14.75
N LYS A 90 -6.55 5.89 14.92
CA LYS A 90 -6.14 6.38 16.25
C LYS A 90 -7.33 6.83 17.10
N SER A 91 -8.30 7.54 16.52
CA SER A 91 -9.48 8.01 17.24
C SER A 91 -10.34 6.87 17.81
N MET A 92 -10.24 5.68 17.21
CA MET A 92 -10.91 4.46 17.67
C MET A 92 -10.13 3.71 18.76
N GLY A 93 -8.99 4.23 19.22
CA GLY A 93 -8.15 3.61 20.24
C GLY A 93 -7.30 2.43 19.75
N ILE A 94 -7.27 2.17 18.45
CA ILE A 94 -6.47 1.11 17.84
C ILE A 94 -5.02 1.55 17.79
N LYS A 95 -4.11 0.65 18.16
CA LYS A 95 -2.68 0.95 18.28
C LYS A 95 -1.80 0.20 17.27
N MET A 96 -2.36 -0.78 16.58
CA MET A 96 -1.62 -1.62 15.64
C MET A 96 -2.51 -2.03 14.47
N VAL A 97 -1.93 -2.05 13.29
CA VAL A 97 -2.57 -2.52 12.05
C VAL A 97 -1.66 -3.45 11.27
N LEU A 98 -2.26 -4.36 10.51
CA LEU A 98 -1.57 -5.18 9.52
C LEU A 98 -1.66 -4.50 8.16
N SER A 99 -0.54 -4.48 7.43
CA SER A 99 -0.46 -3.93 6.07
C SER A 99 0.10 -4.95 5.10
N GLY A 100 -0.31 -4.86 3.84
CA GLY A 100 0.17 -5.69 2.73
C GLY A 100 1.46 -5.20 2.07
N GLU A 101 2.16 -4.24 2.67
CA GLU A 101 3.43 -3.72 2.12
C GLU A 101 4.46 -4.83 1.93
N GLY A 102 5.24 -4.75 0.85
CA GLY A 102 6.26 -5.73 0.49
C GLY A 102 5.78 -6.82 -0.47
N ALA A 103 4.48 -7.03 -0.64
CA ALA A 103 3.96 -8.04 -1.54
C ALA A 103 4.29 -7.76 -3.01
N ASP A 104 4.28 -6.52 -3.43
CA ASP A 104 4.58 -6.12 -4.80
C ASP A 104 6.06 -6.33 -5.14
N GLU A 105 6.95 -6.07 -4.22
CA GLU A 105 8.39 -6.26 -4.37
C GLU A 105 8.78 -7.74 -4.41
N LEU A 106 8.16 -8.56 -3.56
CA LEU A 106 8.45 -10.00 -3.50
C LEU A 106 7.93 -10.78 -4.71
N PHE A 107 6.77 -10.39 -5.22
CA PHE A 107 6.05 -11.16 -6.24
C PHE A 107 5.88 -10.44 -7.58
N GLY A 108 6.62 -9.35 -7.80
CA GLY A 108 6.56 -8.60 -9.06
C GLY A 108 5.20 -7.98 -9.32
N GLY A 109 4.62 -7.31 -8.33
CA GLY A 109 3.26 -6.78 -8.39
C GLY A 109 3.10 -5.48 -9.19
N TYR A 110 4.18 -4.80 -9.54
CA TYR A 110 4.11 -3.59 -10.35
C TYR A 110 4.03 -3.93 -11.84
N LEU A 111 3.18 -3.24 -12.60
CA LEU A 111 2.94 -3.52 -14.01
C LEU A 111 4.21 -3.50 -14.89
N TYR A 112 5.22 -2.72 -14.51
CA TYR A 112 6.48 -2.69 -15.27
C TYR A 112 7.26 -4.01 -15.21
N PHE A 113 7.02 -4.88 -14.21
CA PHE A 113 7.61 -6.22 -14.15
C PHE A 113 7.21 -7.10 -15.33
N HIS A 114 6.09 -6.81 -16.00
CA HIS A 114 5.67 -7.48 -17.23
C HIS A 114 6.69 -7.26 -18.38
N LYS A 115 7.55 -6.24 -18.27
CA LYS A 115 8.59 -5.93 -19.25
C LYS A 115 9.92 -6.61 -18.93
N ALA A 116 10.00 -7.43 -17.89
CA ALA A 116 11.23 -8.13 -17.53
C ALA A 116 11.64 -9.08 -18.68
N PRO A 117 12.84 -8.94 -19.23
CA PRO A 117 13.25 -9.70 -20.41
C PRO A 117 13.53 -11.18 -20.09
N ASN A 118 13.88 -11.48 -18.85
CA ASN A 118 14.17 -12.84 -18.39
C ASN A 118 14.05 -12.97 -16.86
N ALA A 119 14.09 -14.21 -16.40
CA ALA A 119 13.92 -14.54 -14.98
C ALA A 119 15.04 -13.97 -14.08
N ARG A 120 16.25 -13.86 -14.60
CA ARG A 120 17.38 -13.30 -13.84
C ARG A 120 17.17 -11.81 -13.57
N GLU A 121 16.87 -11.03 -14.59
CA GLU A 121 16.64 -9.60 -14.44
C GLU A 121 15.38 -9.28 -13.63
N PHE A 122 14.33 -10.11 -13.75
CA PHE A 122 13.18 -10.06 -12.88
C PHE A 122 13.58 -10.22 -11.40
N HIS A 123 14.38 -11.22 -11.09
CA HIS A 123 14.85 -11.45 -9.72
C HIS A 123 15.76 -10.33 -9.21
N GLU A 124 16.70 -9.88 -10.04
CA GLU A 124 17.61 -8.76 -9.70
C GLU A 124 16.80 -7.49 -9.38
N GLU A 125 15.72 -7.24 -10.11
CA GLU A 125 14.82 -6.10 -9.82
C GLU A 125 14.04 -6.29 -8.52
N ASN A 126 13.54 -7.50 -8.19
CA ASN A 126 12.95 -7.77 -6.88
C ASN A 126 13.95 -7.44 -5.76
N VAL A 127 15.19 -7.94 -5.85
CA VAL A 127 16.25 -7.67 -4.87
C VAL A 127 16.54 -6.17 -4.77
N ARG A 128 16.66 -5.46 -5.91
CA ARG A 128 16.89 -4.03 -5.95
C ARG A 128 15.78 -3.25 -5.25
N LYS A 129 14.52 -3.62 -5.47
CA LYS A 129 13.35 -3.00 -4.83
C LYS A 129 13.34 -3.24 -3.34
N LEU A 130 13.53 -4.47 -2.90
CA LEU A 130 13.58 -4.82 -1.47
C LEU A 130 14.68 -4.05 -0.73
N ASN A 131 15.87 -3.94 -1.31
CA ASN A 131 16.99 -3.19 -0.72
C ASN A 131 16.71 -1.70 -0.55
N LYS A 132 15.82 -1.13 -1.36
CA LYS A 132 15.44 0.29 -1.31
C LYS A 132 14.09 0.55 -0.64
N LEU A 133 13.38 -0.47 -0.23
CA LEU A 133 12.00 -0.38 0.26
C LEU A 133 11.87 0.54 1.49
N HIS A 134 12.90 0.58 2.33
CA HIS A 134 12.99 1.44 3.50
C HIS A 134 13.04 2.96 3.17
N LEU A 135 13.32 3.31 1.92
CA LEU A 135 13.36 4.71 1.46
C LEU A 135 12.03 5.18 0.86
N TYR A 136 11.12 4.26 0.53
CA TYR A 136 9.88 4.55 -0.20
C TYR A 136 8.65 3.97 0.50
N ASP A 137 8.21 2.80 0.10
CA ASP A 137 6.91 2.25 0.53
C ASP A 137 6.87 1.91 2.03
N CYS A 138 7.93 1.33 2.59
CA CYS A 138 8.02 1.09 4.02
C CYS A 138 8.19 2.37 4.83
N LEU A 139 8.97 3.35 4.33
CA LEU A 139 9.08 4.65 4.97
C LEU A 139 7.71 5.33 5.03
N ARG A 140 7.01 5.34 3.90
CA ARG A 140 5.66 5.88 3.78
C ARG A 140 4.70 5.24 4.78
N ALA A 141 4.58 3.92 4.76
CA ALA A 141 3.68 3.19 5.64
C ALA A 141 4.00 3.42 7.11
N ASN A 142 5.27 3.31 7.49
CA ASN A 142 5.72 3.49 8.86
C ASN A 142 5.46 4.92 9.35
N LYS A 143 5.94 5.93 8.65
CA LYS A 143 5.85 7.32 9.11
C LYS A 143 4.43 7.88 9.11
N SER A 144 3.60 7.50 8.14
CA SER A 144 2.19 7.89 8.14
C SER A 144 1.42 7.32 9.34
N LEU A 145 1.68 6.07 9.70
CA LEU A 145 1.06 5.45 10.88
C LEU A 145 1.62 5.98 12.19
N MET A 146 2.94 6.12 12.27
CA MET A 146 3.63 6.60 13.48
C MET A 146 3.31 8.05 13.82
N SER A 147 2.98 8.90 12.84
CA SER A 147 2.53 10.27 13.09
C SER A 147 1.33 10.35 14.03
N TRP A 148 0.54 9.28 14.08
CA TRP A 148 -0.61 9.11 14.97
C TRP A 148 -0.38 8.07 16.08
N GLY A 149 0.86 7.59 16.25
CA GLY A 149 1.23 6.60 17.26
C GLY A 149 0.60 5.22 17.03
N ILE A 150 0.49 4.80 15.78
CA ILE A 150 0.03 3.48 15.37
C ILE A 150 1.22 2.65 14.89
N GLU A 151 1.33 1.42 15.36
CA GLU A 151 2.30 0.44 14.87
C GLU A 151 1.79 -0.24 13.62
N GLY A 152 2.54 -0.16 12.51
CA GLY A 152 2.31 -0.92 11.30
C GLY A 152 3.08 -2.23 11.30
N ARG A 153 2.40 -3.35 11.12
CA ARG A 153 3.03 -4.66 10.93
C ARG A 153 2.87 -5.13 9.49
N VAL A 154 3.96 -5.65 8.94
CA VAL A 154 4.10 -5.98 7.52
C VAL A 154 4.48 -7.46 7.34
N PRO A 155 3.52 -8.40 7.39
CA PRO A 155 3.79 -9.84 7.38
C PRO A 155 4.58 -10.31 6.15
N PHE A 156 4.43 -9.65 4.99
CA PHE A 156 5.21 -9.98 3.79
C PHE A 156 6.71 -9.70 3.94
N LEU A 157 7.11 -8.85 4.89
CA LEU A 157 8.51 -8.54 5.16
C LEU A 157 9.07 -9.29 6.37
N ASP A 158 8.34 -10.28 6.89
CA ASP A 158 8.91 -11.25 7.80
C ASP A 158 10.11 -11.97 7.14
N LYS A 159 11.20 -12.15 7.88
CA LYS A 159 12.45 -12.66 7.30
C LYS A 159 12.31 -14.08 6.74
N GLU A 160 11.62 -14.95 7.47
CA GLU A 160 11.41 -16.34 7.03
C GLU A 160 10.49 -16.37 5.81
N PHE A 161 9.44 -15.56 5.81
CA PHE A 161 8.54 -15.43 4.67
C PHE A 161 9.28 -14.89 3.44
N MET A 162 10.08 -13.84 3.59
CA MET A 162 10.88 -13.29 2.49
C MET A 162 11.84 -14.32 1.92
N ASP A 163 12.52 -15.09 2.78
CA ASP A 163 13.43 -16.16 2.34
C ASP A 163 12.70 -17.21 1.50
N VAL A 164 11.52 -17.65 1.93
CA VAL A 164 10.70 -18.59 1.15
C VAL A 164 10.27 -17.96 -0.17
N ALA A 165 9.72 -16.75 -0.14
CA ALA A 165 9.24 -16.06 -1.34
C ALA A 165 10.36 -15.81 -2.37
N MET A 166 11.58 -15.46 -1.91
CA MET A 166 12.71 -15.21 -2.79
C MET A 166 13.37 -16.48 -3.34
N ARG A 167 13.15 -17.64 -2.72
CA ARG A 167 13.57 -18.96 -3.25
C ARG A 167 12.64 -19.52 -4.32
N ILE A 168 11.41 -19.00 -4.45
CA ILE A 168 10.52 -19.38 -5.55
C ILE A 168 11.22 -19.06 -6.88
N ASN A 169 11.17 -20.00 -7.81
CA ASN A 169 11.76 -19.79 -9.13
C ASN A 169 11.17 -18.52 -9.78
N PRO A 170 11.98 -17.55 -10.17
CA PRO A 170 11.49 -16.30 -10.75
C PRO A 170 10.59 -16.49 -11.98
N LYS A 171 10.79 -17.57 -12.76
CA LYS A 171 9.91 -17.92 -13.89
C LYS A 171 8.46 -18.14 -13.46
N ASP A 172 8.24 -18.68 -12.26
CA ASP A 172 6.89 -18.92 -11.76
C ASP A 172 6.20 -17.64 -11.29
N LYS A 173 6.98 -16.60 -10.95
CA LYS A 173 6.48 -15.27 -10.57
C LYS A 173 6.29 -14.34 -11.75
N MET A 174 7.01 -14.55 -12.85
CA MET A 174 6.94 -13.70 -14.04
C MET A 174 5.58 -13.79 -14.73
N VAL A 175 5.18 -12.69 -15.32
CA VAL A 175 4.09 -12.63 -16.31
C VAL A 175 4.73 -12.58 -17.69
N THR A 176 4.37 -13.51 -18.55
CA THR A 176 4.86 -13.56 -19.93
C THR A 176 3.70 -13.36 -20.89
N ALA A 177 3.98 -12.82 -22.08
CA ALA A 177 2.96 -12.55 -23.09
C ALA A 177 2.21 -13.80 -23.59
N HIS A 178 2.73 -14.98 -23.32
CA HIS A 178 2.19 -16.27 -23.81
C HIS A 178 1.36 -17.03 -22.76
N GLU A 179 1.29 -16.53 -21.53
CA GLU A 179 0.55 -17.18 -20.44
C GLU A 179 -0.53 -16.22 -19.90
N PRO A 180 -1.74 -16.72 -19.60
CA PRO A 180 -2.82 -15.91 -19.04
C PRO A 180 -2.57 -15.64 -17.54
N LYS A 181 -1.38 -15.15 -17.20
CA LYS A 181 -1.02 -14.78 -15.84
C LYS A 181 -1.13 -13.27 -15.66
N ILE A 182 -1.48 -12.86 -14.45
CA ILE A 182 -1.41 -11.48 -14.02
C ILE A 182 -0.34 -11.33 -12.92
N GLU A 183 0.00 -10.11 -12.57
CA GLU A 183 0.97 -9.82 -11.51
C GLU A 183 0.63 -10.53 -10.18
N LYS A 184 1.66 -10.93 -9.43
CA LYS A 184 1.55 -11.70 -8.18
C LYS A 184 0.86 -13.07 -8.35
N TRP A 185 0.96 -13.70 -9.52
CA TRP A 185 0.28 -14.95 -9.83
C TRP A 185 0.44 -16.02 -8.74
N VAL A 186 1.67 -16.31 -8.31
CA VAL A 186 1.95 -17.34 -7.31
C VAL A 186 1.21 -17.07 -6.01
N LEU A 187 1.24 -15.82 -5.55
CA LEU A 187 0.54 -15.40 -4.33
C LEU A 187 -0.98 -15.56 -4.48
N ARG A 188 -1.54 -15.08 -5.59
CA ARG A 188 -2.97 -15.17 -5.88
C ARG A 188 -3.42 -16.64 -5.95
N LYS A 189 -2.66 -17.48 -6.64
CA LYS A 189 -2.96 -18.91 -6.79
C LYS A 189 -2.90 -19.64 -5.45
N ALA A 190 -1.92 -19.31 -4.59
CA ALA A 190 -1.81 -19.91 -3.27
C ALA A 190 -3.00 -19.59 -2.33
N PHE A 191 -3.73 -18.51 -2.58
CA PHE A 191 -4.82 -18.03 -1.74
C PHE A 191 -6.16 -17.93 -2.47
N GLU A 192 -6.30 -18.52 -3.67
CA GLU A 192 -7.50 -18.38 -4.49
C GLU A 192 -8.77 -18.91 -3.81
N ASP A 193 -8.65 -19.93 -2.97
CA ASP A 193 -9.78 -20.50 -2.21
C ASP A 193 -10.18 -19.66 -0.97
N LEU A 194 -9.41 -18.63 -0.64
CA LEU A 194 -9.60 -17.84 0.58
C LEU A 194 -10.31 -16.52 0.36
N LEU A 195 -10.39 -16.05 -0.89
CA LEU A 195 -11.01 -14.79 -1.26
C LEU A 195 -11.93 -14.99 -2.47
N PRO A 196 -12.93 -14.12 -2.66
CA PRO A 196 -13.75 -14.15 -3.86
C PRO A 196 -12.89 -13.98 -5.12
N GLU A 197 -13.28 -14.65 -6.21
CA GLU A 197 -12.61 -14.58 -7.50
C GLU A 197 -12.44 -13.12 -7.98
N SER A 198 -13.49 -12.30 -7.80
CA SER A 198 -13.48 -10.88 -8.16
C SER A 198 -12.45 -10.03 -7.39
N ILE A 199 -11.93 -10.52 -6.28
CA ILE A 199 -10.85 -9.89 -5.51
C ILE A 199 -9.52 -10.53 -5.83
N THR A 200 -9.47 -11.87 -5.85
CA THR A 200 -8.23 -12.63 -6.10
C THR A 200 -7.65 -12.29 -7.48
N TRP A 201 -8.48 -12.16 -8.50
CA TRP A 201 -8.06 -11.97 -9.90
C TRP A 201 -8.31 -10.56 -10.45
N ARG A 202 -8.56 -9.58 -9.56
CA ARG A 202 -8.73 -8.19 -10.01
C ARG A 202 -7.41 -7.62 -10.52
N GLN A 203 -7.52 -6.68 -11.47
CA GLN A 203 -6.41 -5.86 -11.95
C GLN A 203 -5.73 -5.11 -10.79
N LYS A 204 -4.39 -5.07 -10.80
CA LYS A 204 -3.61 -4.26 -9.85
C LYS A 204 -3.88 -2.78 -10.06
N GLU A 205 -4.23 -2.10 -8.98
CA GLU A 205 -4.20 -0.65 -8.89
C GLU A 205 -3.01 -0.22 -8.00
N GLN A 206 -2.37 0.90 -8.34
CA GLN A 206 -1.44 1.52 -7.40
C GLN A 206 -2.24 2.21 -6.29
N PHE A 207 -1.72 2.22 -5.07
CA PHE A 207 -2.47 2.80 -3.94
C PHE A 207 -2.92 4.25 -4.21
N SER A 208 -2.04 5.09 -4.78
CA SER A 208 -2.39 6.47 -5.12
C SER A 208 -3.48 6.60 -6.19
N ASP A 209 -3.64 5.61 -7.06
CA ASP A 209 -4.67 5.58 -8.11
C ASP A 209 -5.95 4.95 -7.56
N GLY A 210 -5.81 3.89 -6.77
CA GLY A 210 -6.92 3.17 -6.14
C GLY A 210 -7.75 4.02 -5.16
N VAL A 211 -7.14 5.01 -4.53
CA VAL A 211 -7.85 5.96 -3.64
C VAL A 211 -8.68 7.00 -4.40
N GLY A 212 -8.49 7.13 -5.71
CA GLY A 212 -9.23 8.03 -6.60
C GLY A 212 -8.32 8.83 -7.54
N TYR A 213 -8.55 8.70 -8.83
CA TYR A 213 -7.69 9.30 -9.87
C TYR A 213 -7.59 10.83 -9.78
N SER A 214 -8.68 11.51 -9.39
CA SER A 214 -8.71 12.96 -9.25
C SER A 214 -7.75 13.50 -8.19
N TRP A 215 -7.33 12.70 -7.20
CA TRP A 215 -6.38 13.12 -6.18
C TRP A 215 -5.03 13.55 -6.77
N ILE A 216 -4.48 12.75 -7.68
CA ILE A 216 -3.19 13.02 -8.31
C ILE A 216 -3.26 14.28 -9.17
N ASP A 217 -4.32 14.41 -9.96
CA ASP A 217 -4.49 15.53 -10.88
C ASP A 217 -4.71 16.84 -10.13
N SER A 218 -5.50 16.84 -9.07
CA SER A 218 -5.72 18.02 -8.23
C SER A 218 -4.42 18.46 -7.52
N LEU A 219 -3.62 17.51 -7.03
CA LEU A 219 -2.33 17.83 -6.42
C LEU A 219 -1.37 18.47 -7.42
N LYS A 220 -1.33 17.96 -8.67
CA LYS A 220 -0.54 18.56 -9.76
C LYS A 220 -1.03 19.96 -10.10
N GLU A 221 -2.34 20.14 -10.18
CA GLU A 221 -2.94 21.44 -10.51
C GLU A 221 -2.54 22.50 -9.47
N VAL A 222 -2.68 22.19 -8.19
CA VAL A 222 -2.28 23.11 -7.11
C VAL A 222 -0.77 23.37 -7.15
N ALA A 223 0.05 22.34 -7.36
CA ALA A 223 1.49 22.51 -7.48
C ALA A 223 1.87 23.44 -8.65
N ASN A 224 1.21 23.30 -9.80
CA ASN A 224 1.44 24.16 -10.96
C ASN A 224 1.00 25.62 -10.73
N GLN A 225 0.01 25.84 -9.86
CA GLN A 225 -0.44 27.19 -9.51
C GLN A 225 0.45 27.87 -8.47
N GLU A 226 0.97 27.12 -7.51
CA GLU A 226 1.75 27.65 -6.38
C GLU A 226 3.26 27.69 -6.62
N VAL A 227 3.79 26.77 -7.44
CA VAL A 227 5.23 26.62 -7.67
C VAL A 227 5.62 27.31 -8.98
N THR A 228 6.38 28.40 -8.87
CA THR A 228 6.87 29.16 -10.04
C THR A 228 8.14 28.58 -10.61
N ASP A 229 8.45 28.87 -11.89
CA ASP A 229 9.71 28.50 -12.55
C ASP A 229 10.93 29.05 -11.79
N GLU A 230 10.81 30.22 -11.18
CA GLU A 230 11.86 30.81 -10.35
C GLU A 230 12.10 29.97 -9.08
N MET A 231 11.03 29.50 -8.42
CA MET A 231 11.14 28.62 -7.27
C MET A 231 11.82 27.30 -7.65
N MET A 232 11.47 26.71 -8.78
CA MET A 232 12.10 25.49 -9.30
C MET A 232 13.57 25.70 -9.62
N THR A 233 13.93 26.81 -10.27
CA THR A 233 15.32 27.14 -10.60
C THR A 233 16.18 27.31 -9.34
N ASN A 234 15.61 27.87 -8.28
CA ASN A 234 16.28 28.12 -7.01
C ASN A 234 16.23 26.91 -6.04
N ALA A 235 15.44 25.89 -6.34
CA ALA A 235 15.25 24.73 -5.48
C ALA A 235 16.57 24.00 -5.16
N LYS A 236 17.49 23.88 -6.13
CA LYS A 236 18.82 23.27 -5.98
C LYS A 236 19.67 23.91 -4.86
N PHE A 237 19.44 25.16 -4.52
CA PHE A 237 20.18 25.84 -3.44
C PHE A 237 19.57 25.57 -2.07
N ARG A 238 18.30 25.18 -2.02
CA ARG A 238 17.57 24.84 -0.78
C ARG A 238 17.53 23.34 -0.52
N PHE A 239 17.54 22.54 -1.57
CA PHE A 239 17.42 21.07 -1.53
C PHE A 239 18.63 20.42 -2.25
N PRO A 240 19.83 20.46 -1.62
CA PRO A 240 21.08 20.08 -2.32
C PRO A 240 21.15 18.58 -2.66
N LEU A 241 20.44 17.71 -1.97
CA LEU A 241 20.51 16.27 -2.17
C LEU A 241 19.59 15.75 -3.26
N ASN A 242 18.41 16.34 -3.40
CA ASN A 242 17.44 16.00 -4.44
C ASN A 242 16.54 17.21 -4.66
N THR A 243 16.57 17.77 -5.85
CA THR A 243 15.62 18.83 -6.20
C THR A 243 14.25 18.21 -6.42
N PRO A 244 13.19 18.63 -5.71
CA PRO A 244 11.84 18.18 -5.98
C PRO A 244 11.43 18.61 -7.39
N GLN A 245 10.72 17.72 -8.06
CA GLN A 245 10.13 17.98 -9.38
C GLN A 245 8.68 18.37 -9.21
#